data_2ec1616603b66893c4d97ffe2920351e
#
_entry.id   2ec1616603b66893c4d97ffe2920351e
#
_cell.length_a   1.000
_cell.length_b   1.000
_cell.length_c   1.000
_cell.angle_alpha   90.00
_cell.angle_beta   90.00
_cell.angle_gamma   90.00
#
_symmetry.space_group_name_H-M   'P 1'
#
loop_
_entity.id
_entity.type
_entity.pdbx_description
1 polymer ?
#
loop_
_entity_poly.entity_id
_entity_poly.type
_entity_poly.pdbx_seq_one_letter_code
_entity_poly.pdbx_strand_id
1 'polypeptide(L)'
;PSVYDPIFAVKRTADGRLLVTLTTEVEDLDIYYSFDNSFPDHFYPKYTEPLVVPIDANALKVITYRGKKPIGRMMHMPIDELNKRAPLKK
;
A
#
# COMPACT_ATOMS: atom_id res chain seq x y z
N PRO A 1 -4.21 -16.31 -1.17
CA PRO A 1 -3.21 -15.23 -1.15
C PRO A 1 -1.80 -15.78 -1.23
N SER A 2 -0.93 -15.02 -1.88
CA SER A 2 0.47 -15.36 -2.05
C SER A 2 1.29 -14.86 -0.87
N VAL A 3 2.34 -15.60 -0.47
CA VAL A 3 3.28 -15.14 0.56
C VAL A 3 4.03 -13.88 0.14
N TYR A 4 3.99 -13.52 -1.15
CA TYR A 4 4.61 -12.30 -1.66
C TYR A 4 3.69 -11.10 -1.63
N ASP A 5 2.40 -11.29 -1.32
CA ASP A 5 1.45 -10.18 -1.24
C ASP A 5 1.73 -9.37 0.03
N PRO A 6 1.82 -8.04 -0.08
CA PRO A 6 1.97 -7.21 1.12
C PRO A 6 0.78 -7.33 2.06
N ILE A 7 1.09 -7.25 3.35
CA ILE A 7 0.09 -7.21 4.41
C ILE A 7 -0.16 -5.74 4.75
N PHE A 8 -1.41 -5.32 4.70
CA PHE A 8 -1.81 -3.93 4.95
C PHE A 8 -2.24 -3.77 6.41
N ALA A 9 -1.62 -2.84 7.13
CA ALA A 9 -2.09 -2.40 8.43
C ALA A 9 -2.50 -0.92 8.30
N VAL A 10 -3.74 -0.60 8.67
CA VAL A 10 -4.30 0.74 8.46
C VAL A 10 -4.62 1.36 9.81
N LYS A 11 -4.20 2.61 10.00
CA LYS A 11 -4.45 3.39 11.21
C LYS A 11 -4.91 4.78 10.83
N ARG A 12 -5.33 5.56 11.83
CA ARG A 12 -5.55 6.99 11.69
C ARG A 12 -4.44 7.75 12.39
N THR A 13 -3.97 8.82 11.76
CA THR A 13 -3.08 9.78 12.40
C THR A 13 -3.89 10.63 13.40
N ALA A 14 -3.20 11.41 14.23
CA ALA A 14 -3.87 12.27 15.23
C ALA A 14 -4.86 13.24 14.59
N ASP A 15 -4.58 13.71 13.35
CA ASP A 15 -5.45 14.61 12.61
C ASP A 15 -6.44 13.87 11.70
N GLY A 16 -6.60 12.56 11.87
CA GLY A 16 -7.64 11.79 11.18
C GLY A 16 -7.27 11.28 9.79
N ARG A 17 -6.01 11.40 9.37
CA ARG A 17 -5.56 10.91 8.07
C ARG A 17 -5.37 9.39 8.11
N LEU A 18 -5.57 8.74 6.97
CA LEU A 18 -5.25 7.33 6.83
C LEU A 18 -3.73 7.13 6.76
N LEU A 19 -3.23 6.19 7.53
CA LEU A 19 -1.82 5.81 7.55
C LEU A 19 -1.71 4.32 7.28
N VAL A 20 -0.98 3.95 6.24
CA VAL A 20 -0.86 2.55 5.81
C VAL A 20 0.57 2.06 6.00
N THR A 21 0.70 0.95 6.72
CA THR A 21 1.96 0.24 6.88
C THR A 21 1.88 -1.05 6.06
N LEU A 22 2.92 -1.31 5.28
CA LEU A 22 3.02 -2.51 4.44
C LEU A 22 4.15 -3.38 4.95
N THR A 23 3.88 -4.68 5.09
CA THR A 23 4.88 -5.66 5.44
C THR A 23 4.78 -6.86 4.52
N THR A 24 5.85 -7.64 4.42
CA THR A 24 5.87 -8.89 3.66
C THR A 24 6.36 -10.02 4.56
N GLU A 25 5.87 -11.24 4.32
CA GLU A 25 6.34 -12.42 5.06
C GLU A 25 7.74 -12.85 4.62
N VAL A 26 8.09 -12.56 3.38
CA VAL A 26 9.39 -12.91 2.80
C VAL A 26 10.29 -11.69 2.84
N GLU A 27 11.55 -11.88 3.21
CA GLU A 27 12.54 -10.81 3.27
C GLU A 27 13.04 -10.42 1.88
N ASP A 28 13.72 -9.27 1.81
CA ASP A 28 14.41 -8.77 0.61
C ASP A 28 13.47 -8.51 -0.56
N LEU A 29 12.25 -8.06 -0.27
CA LEU A 29 11.29 -7.64 -1.28
C LEU A 29 11.11 -6.14 -1.23
N ASP A 30 10.95 -5.55 -2.42
CA ASP A 30 10.61 -4.13 -2.56
C ASP A 30 9.15 -3.99 -2.95
N ILE A 31 8.49 -2.98 -2.40
CA ILE A 31 7.10 -2.68 -2.73
C ILE A 31 7.08 -1.31 -3.40
N TYR A 32 6.44 -1.24 -4.57
CA TYR A 32 6.20 0.01 -5.28
C TYR A 32 4.71 0.30 -5.26
N TYR A 33 4.35 1.59 -5.24
CA TYR A 33 2.95 1.95 -5.02
C TYR A 33 2.53 3.16 -5.84
N SER A 34 1.21 3.30 -6.01
CA SER A 34 0.61 4.52 -6.56
C SER A 34 -0.69 4.82 -5.84
N PHE A 35 -1.06 6.11 -5.81
CA PHE A 35 -2.34 6.58 -5.26
C PHE A 35 -3.25 7.19 -6.32
N ASP A 36 -2.80 7.24 -7.58
CA ASP A 36 -3.53 7.90 -8.68
C ASP A 36 -4.22 6.92 -9.61
N ASN A 37 -4.37 5.67 -9.17
CA ASN A 37 -4.99 4.57 -9.92
C ASN A 37 -4.15 4.06 -11.10
N SER A 38 -2.92 4.53 -11.29
CA SER A 38 -2.00 3.96 -12.28
C SER A 38 -1.39 2.66 -11.75
N PHE A 39 -0.86 1.84 -12.66
CA PHE A 39 -0.27 0.55 -12.30
C PHE A 39 1.21 0.75 -11.96
N PRO A 40 1.61 0.55 -10.69
CA PRO A 40 2.99 0.78 -10.31
C PRO A 40 3.94 -0.27 -10.85
N ASP A 41 5.19 0.14 -11.05
CA ASP A 41 6.31 -0.73 -11.36
C ASP A 41 7.55 -0.20 -10.64
N HIS A 42 8.72 -0.72 -10.99
CA HIS A 42 9.96 -0.35 -10.28
C HIS A 42 10.44 1.08 -10.57
N PHE A 43 9.75 1.84 -11.43
CA PHE A 43 10.00 3.27 -11.61
C PHE A 43 9.09 4.16 -10.75
N TYR A 44 8.12 3.56 -10.06
CA TYR A 44 7.24 4.26 -9.13
C TYR A 44 7.91 4.41 -7.77
N PRO A 45 7.34 5.21 -6.87
CA PRO A 45 7.88 5.34 -5.52
C PRO A 45 7.96 3.99 -4.81
N LYS A 46 9.07 3.77 -4.13
CA LYS A 46 9.27 2.57 -3.32
C LYS A 46 8.78 2.82 -1.89
N TYR A 47 8.08 1.85 -1.33
CA TYR A 47 7.67 1.91 0.06
C TYR A 47 8.91 1.81 0.95
N THR A 48 9.13 2.82 1.80
CA THR A 48 10.24 2.86 2.77
C THR A 48 9.77 3.18 4.17
N GLU A 49 8.58 3.76 4.31
CA GLU A 49 8.02 4.17 5.60
C GLU A 49 6.50 4.21 5.48
N PRO A 50 5.79 4.26 6.61
CA PRO A 50 4.32 4.30 6.56
C PRO A 50 3.82 5.42 5.65
N LEU A 51 2.77 5.13 4.90
CA LEU A 51 2.22 6.03 3.88
C LEU A 51 1.03 6.79 4.44
N VAL A 52 1.10 8.12 4.44
CA VAL A 52 -0.07 8.96 4.67
C VAL A 52 -0.82 9.05 3.36
N VAL A 53 -2.07 8.57 3.34
CA VAL A 53 -2.88 8.53 2.12
C VAL A 53 -3.27 9.95 1.71
N PRO A 54 -2.96 10.38 0.48
CA PRO A 54 -3.38 11.70 0.01
C PRO A 54 -4.90 11.86 0.05
N ILE A 55 -5.37 13.07 0.31
CA ILE A 55 -6.81 13.35 0.42
C ILE A 55 -7.53 13.04 -0.88
N ASP A 56 -6.88 13.29 -2.02
CA ASP A 56 -7.45 13.09 -3.35
C ASP A 56 -7.17 11.70 -3.94
N ALA A 57 -6.64 10.77 -3.14
CA ALA A 57 -6.32 9.44 -3.62
C ALA A 57 -7.59 8.67 -4.02
N ASN A 58 -7.49 7.94 -5.13
CA ASN A 58 -8.57 7.06 -5.61
C ASN A 58 -8.46 5.67 -5.01
N ALA A 59 -7.27 5.14 -4.96
CA ALA A 59 -6.98 3.81 -4.46
C ALA A 59 -5.49 3.71 -4.15
N LEU A 60 -5.13 2.72 -3.37
CA LEU A 60 -3.73 2.35 -3.18
C LEU A 60 -3.48 1.08 -3.99
N LYS A 61 -2.59 1.17 -4.97
CA LYS A 61 -2.14 0.01 -5.73
C LYS A 61 -0.69 -0.28 -5.38
N VAL A 62 -0.39 -1.54 -5.15
CA VAL A 62 0.97 -1.97 -4.76
C VAL A 62 1.38 -3.19 -5.57
N ILE A 63 2.67 -3.29 -5.82
CA ILE A 63 3.27 -4.45 -6.46
C ILE A 63 4.61 -4.76 -5.80
N THR A 64 4.91 -6.03 -5.65
CA THR A 64 6.12 -6.49 -4.98
C THR A 64 7.13 -6.96 -6.02
N TYR A 65 8.38 -6.55 -5.81
CA TYR A 65 9.51 -6.88 -6.70
C TYR A 65 10.61 -7.55 -5.90
N ARG A 66 11.33 -8.45 -6.56
CA ARG A 66 12.65 -8.88 -6.11
C ARG A 66 13.66 -8.40 -7.13
N GLY A 67 14.46 -7.40 -6.76
CA GLY A 67 15.34 -6.72 -7.72
C GLY A 67 14.50 -6.03 -8.79
N LYS A 68 14.74 -6.37 -10.06
CA LYS A 68 14.02 -5.77 -11.19
C LYS A 68 12.85 -6.62 -11.68
N LYS A 69 12.51 -7.68 -10.95
CA LYS A 69 11.50 -8.63 -11.38
C LYS A 69 10.27 -8.56 -10.48
N PRO A 70 9.07 -8.36 -11.05
CA PRO A 70 7.85 -8.46 -10.25
C PRO A 70 7.68 -9.88 -9.75
N ILE A 71 7.32 -9.99 -8.46
CA ILE A 71 7.12 -11.29 -7.81
C ILE A 71 5.80 -11.26 -7.06
N GLY A 72 4.81 -11.83 -7.47
CA GLY A 72 3.47 -11.70 -6.94
C GLY A 72 2.63 -10.83 -7.85
N ARG A 73 1.42 -10.56 -7.42
CA ARG A 73 0.44 -9.82 -8.21
C ARG A 73 0.35 -8.37 -7.75
N MET A 74 -0.14 -7.50 -8.63
CA MET A 74 -0.51 -6.15 -8.24
C MET A 74 -1.77 -6.22 -7.40
N MET A 75 -1.76 -5.57 -6.23
CA MET A 75 -2.91 -5.51 -5.34
C MET A 75 -3.56 -4.13 -5.43
N HIS A 76 -4.88 -4.12 -5.46
CA HIS A 76 -5.68 -2.91 -5.57
C HIS A 76 -6.52 -2.75 -4.29
N MET A 77 -6.27 -1.68 -3.55
CA MET A 77 -7.00 -1.38 -2.33
C MET A 77 -7.76 -0.07 -2.50
N PRO A 78 -9.07 -0.12 -2.75
CA PRO A 78 -9.88 1.10 -2.84
C PRO A 78 -9.85 1.88 -1.53
N ILE A 79 -10.01 3.20 -1.63
CA ILE A 79 -10.01 4.07 -0.43
C ILE A 79 -11.13 3.66 0.53
N ASP A 80 -12.30 3.25 0.03
CA ASP A 80 -13.40 2.77 0.87
C ASP A 80 -12.98 1.58 1.75
N GLU A 81 -12.17 0.69 1.21
CA GLU A 81 -11.68 -0.45 1.98
C GLU A 81 -10.71 0.00 3.07
N LEU A 82 -9.83 0.96 2.78
CA LEU A 82 -8.93 1.52 3.79
C LEU A 82 -9.72 2.19 4.91
N ASN A 83 -10.78 2.93 4.56
CA ASN A 83 -11.64 3.56 5.57
C ASN A 83 -12.32 2.55 6.47
N LYS A 84 -12.76 1.42 5.92
CA LYS A 84 -13.38 0.35 6.72
C LYS A 84 -12.42 -0.27 7.72
N ARG A 85 -11.15 -0.35 7.37
CA ARG A 85 -10.13 -0.97 8.23
C ARG A 85 -9.70 -0.06 9.38
N ALA A 86 -9.94 1.25 9.28
CA ALA A 86 -9.62 2.21 10.33
C ALA A 86 -10.71 3.27 10.41
N PRO A 87 -11.90 2.93 10.93
CA PRO A 87 -13.00 3.90 11.02
C PRO A 87 -12.61 5.09 11.88
N LEU A 88 -13.15 6.26 11.50
CA LEU A 88 -12.99 7.45 12.32
C LEU A 88 -13.74 7.29 13.64
N LYS A 89 -13.08 7.65 14.73
CA LYS A 89 -13.73 7.68 16.03
C LYS A 89 -14.52 8.98 16.17
N LYS A 90 -15.68 8.86 16.75
CA LYS A 90 -16.52 10.03 17.09
C LYS A 90 -16.26 10.43 18.52
#